data_f7b95b18ca02a9dedbf6255152ebf3f2
#
_entry.id   f7b95b18ca02a9dedbf6255152ebf3f2
#
_cell.length_a   1.000
_cell.length_b   1.000
_cell.length_c   1.000
_cell.angle_alpha   90.00
_cell.angle_beta   90.00
_cell.angle_gamma   90.00
#
_symmetry.space_group_name_H-M   'P 1'
#
loop_
_entity.id
_entity.type
_entity.pdbx_description
1 polymer ?
#
loop_
_entity_poly.entity_id
_entity_poly.type
_entity_poly.pdbx_seq_one_letter_code
_entity_poly.pdbx_strand_id
1 'polypeptide(L)'
;HTPPPHAFQRMGGFFTKLFSWTKKDMRILMVGLDAAGKTTILYKLKLGEIVTTIPTIGFNVETVEYKNISFTVWDVGGQDKIRPLWRHYYQNTQGVIFVVDSNDQERIDDSSDYEHSAKEELTRMLAEDELREAVLLVFANKQDLPNAMKVDEVSRRLGLDQMRNRQWHIQATSAPTG
;
A
#
# COMPACT_ATOMS: atom_id res chain seq x y z
N HIS A 1 21.47 -5.89 20.02
CA HIS A 1 21.37 -4.71 19.14
C HIS A 1 21.65 -5.14 17.70
N THR A 2 20.65 -5.65 17.02
CA THR A 2 20.69 -5.81 15.56
C THR A 2 20.27 -4.49 14.93
N PRO A 3 21.05 -3.89 14.00
CA PRO A 3 20.64 -2.67 13.34
C PRO A 3 19.39 -2.95 12.48
N PRO A 4 18.49 -1.95 12.32
CA PRO A 4 17.31 -2.11 11.48
C PRO A 4 17.75 -2.36 10.02
N PRO A 5 17.06 -3.21 9.27
CA PRO A 5 17.40 -3.53 7.90
C PRO A 5 17.43 -2.27 7.01
N HIS A 6 18.44 -2.17 6.16
CA HIS A 6 18.76 -1.00 5.33
C HIS A 6 17.62 -0.52 4.41
N ALA A 7 16.66 -1.37 4.08
CA ALA A 7 15.49 -1.01 3.28
C ALA A 7 14.57 -0.04 4.03
N PHE A 8 14.38 -0.22 5.35
CA PHE A 8 13.58 0.68 6.17
C PHE A 8 14.27 2.03 6.43
N GLN A 9 15.60 2.09 6.47
CA GLN A 9 16.33 3.36 6.53
C GLN A 9 16.15 4.18 5.25
N ARG A 10 16.09 3.53 4.07
CA ARG A 10 15.79 4.20 2.80
C ARG A 10 14.34 4.68 2.72
N MET A 11 13.38 3.90 3.22
CA MET A 11 11.99 4.33 3.34
C MET A 11 11.83 5.52 4.28
N GLY A 12 12.45 5.50 5.45
CA GLY A 12 12.45 6.64 6.38
C GLY A 12 12.98 7.90 5.72
N GLY A 13 14.04 7.80 4.91
CA GLY A 13 14.61 8.93 4.17
C GLY A 13 13.71 9.47 3.06
N PHE A 14 12.94 8.63 2.40
CA PHE A 14 11.98 9.05 1.39
C PHE A 14 10.76 9.71 2.03
N PHE A 15 10.18 9.10 3.07
CA PHE A 15 9.10 9.69 3.85
C PHE A 15 9.52 11.01 4.49
N THR A 16 10.73 11.12 5.06
CA THR A 16 11.22 12.37 5.62
C THR A 16 11.45 13.45 4.56
N LYS A 17 11.87 13.12 3.35
CA LYS A 17 11.96 14.09 2.24
C LYS A 17 10.60 14.55 1.72
N LEU A 18 9.63 13.63 1.61
CA LEU A 18 8.28 13.95 1.16
C LEU A 18 7.47 14.72 2.22
N PHE A 19 7.74 14.43 3.50
CA PHE A 19 6.97 14.91 4.64
C PHE A 19 7.81 15.71 5.64
N SER A 20 8.89 16.33 5.21
CA SER A 20 9.79 17.13 6.06
C SER A 20 9.15 18.41 6.63
N TRP A 21 7.86 18.51 6.67
CA TRP A 21 7.11 19.65 7.15
C TRP A 21 6.34 19.34 8.43
N THR A 22 6.84 19.87 9.53
CA THR A 22 6.18 20.10 10.83
C THR A 22 5.65 18.87 11.59
N LYS A 23 5.67 18.95 12.91
CA LYS A 23 5.11 18.04 13.92
C LYS A 23 3.59 17.79 13.81
N LYS A 24 3.04 17.69 12.60
CA LYS A 24 1.62 17.45 12.37
C LYS A 24 1.38 15.94 12.29
N ASP A 25 0.38 15.45 12.97
CA ASP A 25 -0.07 14.07 12.87
C ASP A 25 -0.41 13.76 11.41
N MET A 26 0.18 12.69 10.88
CA MET A 26 -0.02 12.28 9.48
C MET A 26 -0.92 11.07 9.42
N ARG A 27 -1.87 11.11 8.50
CA ARG A 27 -2.75 9.98 8.20
C ARG A 27 -2.31 9.32 6.90
N ILE A 28 -1.94 8.05 6.99
CA ILE A 28 -1.56 7.21 5.86
C ILE A 28 -2.58 6.10 5.72
N LEU A 29 -3.07 5.93 4.52
CA LEU A 29 -3.97 4.86 4.14
C LEU A 29 -3.15 3.74 3.51
N MET A 30 -3.23 2.52 4.04
CA MET A 30 -2.58 1.35 3.46
C MET A 30 -3.63 0.41 2.90
N VAL A 31 -3.62 0.21 1.61
CA VAL A 31 -4.65 -0.53 0.87
C VAL A 31 -4.02 -1.47 -0.16
N GLY A 32 -4.79 -2.36 -0.70
CA GLY A 32 -4.38 -3.32 -1.73
C GLY A 32 -5.32 -4.53 -1.69
N LEU A 33 -5.24 -5.39 -2.68
CA LEU A 33 -6.04 -6.60 -2.71
C LEU A 33 -5.74 -7.51 -1.50
N ASP A 34 -6.63 -8.43 -1.24
CA ASP A 34 -6.42 -9.47 -0.23
C ASP A 34 -5.11 -10.24 -0.48
N ALA A 35 -4.52 -10.74 0.56
CA ALA A 35 -3.24 -11.46 0.53
C ALA A 35 -2.02 -10.70 -0.01
N ALA A 36 -2.13 -9.40 -0.33
CA ALA A 36 -0.99 -8.59 -0.81
C ALA A 36 0.13 -8.41 0.25
N GLY A 37 -0.15 -8.69 1.51
CA GLY A 37 0.82 -8.64 2.61
C GLY A 37 0.77 -7.36 3.45
N LYS A 38 -0.32 -6.59 3.38
CA LYS A 38 -0.51 -5.34 4.15
C LYS A 38 -0.33 -5.52 5.64
N THR A 39 -1.02 -6.51 6.22
CA THR A 39 -0.94 -6.81 7.64
C THR A 39 0.48 -7.21 8.07
N THR A 40 1.18 -8.00 7.26
CA THR A 40 2.58 -8.36 7.52
C THR A 40 3.49 -7.14 7.56
N ILE A 41 3.33 -6.23 6.60
CA ILE A 41 4.08 -4.96 6.55
C ILE A 41 3.78 -4.12 7.80
N LEU A 42 2.50 -4.01 8.18
CA LEU A 42 2.07 -3.23 9.33
C LEU A 42 2.68 -3.74 10.63
N TYR A 43 2.62 -5.05 10.88
CA TYR A 43 3.20 -5.65 12.08
C TYR A 43 4.71 -5.50 12.11
N LYS A 44 5.37 -5.63 10.97
CA LYS A 44 6.81 -5.39 10.87
C LYS A 44 7.18 -3.94 11.21
N LEU A 45 6.38 -2.98 10.76
CA LEU A 45 6.54 -1.57 11.12
C LEU A 45 6.35 -1.32 12.61
N LYS A 46 5.33 -1.95 13.22
CA LYS A 46 4.96 -1.74 14.61
C LYS A 46 5.90 -2.44 15.60
N LEU A 47 6.24 -3.68 15.33
CA LEU A 47 6.92 -4.56 16.27
C LEU A 47 8.40 -4.80 15.92
N GLY A 48 8.82 -4.45 14.69
CA GLY A 48 10.14 -4.84 14.18
C GLY A 48 10.26 -6.36 13.95
N GLU A 49 9.18 -7.10 14.12
CA GLU A 49 9.12 -8.55 14.00
C GLU A 49 8.11 -8.98 12.93
N ILE A 50 8.38 -10.15 12.33
CA ILE A 50 7.43 -10.80 11.41
C ILE A 50 6.47 -11.61 12.26
N VAL A 51 5.19 -11.27 12.17
CA VAL A 51 4.11 -12.09 12.75
C VAL A 51 3.49 -12.90 11.62
N THR A 52 3.34 -14.19 11.82
CA THR A 52 2.53 -15.02 10.90
C THR A 52 1.09 -14.55 11.00
N THR A 53 0.61 -13.90 9.95
CA THR A 53 -0.75 -13.39 9.91
C THR A 53 -1.69 -14.44 9.35
N ILE A 54 -2.84 -14.62 10.01
CA ILE A 54 -3.95 -15.37 9.45
C ILE A 54 -4.62 -14.47 8.41
N PRO A 55 -5.02 -15.01 7.23
CA PRO A 55 -5.77 -14.23 6.26
C PRO A 55 -6.95 -13.52 6.91
N THR A 56 -7.10 -12.24 6.62
CA THR A 56 -8.20 -11.43 7.16
C THR A 56 -9.51 -11.94 6.58
N ILE A 57 -10.39 -12.49 7.42
CA ILE A 57 -11.73 -12.92 7.02
C ILE A 57 -12.69 -11.77 7.30
N GLY A 58 -13.22 -11.18 6.24
CA GLY A 58 -14.17 -10.06 6.31
C GLY A 58 -13.52 -8.68 6.21
N PHE A 59 -14.34 -7.63 6.28
CA PHE A 59 -13.90 -6.23 6.27
C PHE A 59 -13.28 -5.89 7.63
N ASN A 60 -11.97 -5.81 7.68
CA ASN A 60 -11.24 -5.30 8.84
C ASN A 60 -10.54 -4.00 8.49
N VAL A 61 -10.90 -2.94 9.18
CA VAL A 61 -10.10 -1.72 9.25
C VAL A 61 -9.25 -1.78 10.50
N GLU A 62 -7.96 -1.77 10.34
CA GLU A 62 -7.01 -1.70 11.45
C GLU A 62 -6.30 -0.35 11.42
N THR A 63 -6.33 0.37 12.53
CA THR A 63 -5.59 1.62 12.68
C THR A 63 -4.43 1.40 13.65
N VAL A 64 -3.24 1.73 13.20
CA VAL A 64 -2.01 1.62 13.99
C VAL A 64 -1.30 2.96 14.01
N GLU A 65 -0.92 3.39 15.20
CA GLU A 65 -0.12 4.58 15.39
C GLU A 65 1.36 4.21 15.58
N TYR A 66 2.21 4.84 14.81
CA TYR A 66 3.65 4.74 14.93
C TYR A 66 4.27 6.13 14.87
N LYS A 67 4.86 6.58 16.00
CA LYS A 67 5.34 7.97 16.18
C LYS A 67 4.16 8.95 15.99
N ASN A 68 4.29 9.89 15.05
CA ASN A 68 3.27 10.87 14.68
C ASN A 68 2.50 10.48 13.39
N ILE A 69 2.52 9.20 13.03
CA ILE A 69 1.87 8.68 11.82
C ILE A 69 0.76 7.71 12.25
N SER A 70 -0.43 7.96 11.78
CA SER A 70 -1.56 7.05 11.91
C SER A 70 -1.73 6.29 10.60
N PHE A 71 -1.57 4.97 10.63
CA PHE A 71 -1.80 4.08 9.49
C PHE A 71 -3.18 3.44 9.63
N THR A 72 -4.02 3.64 8.64
CA THR A 72 -5.27 2.91 8.51
C THR A 72 -5.13 1.89 7.39
N VAL A 73 -5.35 0.64 7.70
CA VAL A 73 -5.10 -0.50 6.80
C VAL A 73 -6.41 -1.21 6.49
N TRP A 74 -6.66 -1.52 5.23
CA TRP A 74 -7.75 -2.40 4.82
C TRP A 74 -7.51 -3.11 3.48
N ASP A 75 -8.29 -4.15 3.24
CA ASP A 75 -8.35 -4.85 1.96
C ASP A 75 -9.32 -4.14 1.00
N VAL A 76 -8.86 -3.79 -0.20
CA VAL A 76 -9.72 -3.37 -1.30
C VAL A 76 -10.03 -4.59 -2.16
N GLY A 77 -11.27 -4.80 -2.46
CA GLY A 77 -11.72 -5.92 -3.28
C GLY A 77 -12.93 -6.62 -2.67
N GLY A 78 -13.87 -6.97 -3.51
CA GLY A 78 -14.95 -7.91 -3.20
C GLY A 78 -16.12 -7.40 -2.36
N GLN A 79 -16.20 -6.12 -1.96
CA GLN A 79 -17.32 -5.64 -1.16
C GLN A 79 -17.82 -4.25 -1.58
N ASP A 80 -18.47 -4.16 -2.74
CA ASP A 80 -19.10 -2.92 -3.22
C ASP A 80 -20.08 -2.30 -2.20
N LYS A 81 -20.70 -3.12 -1.38
CA LYS A 81 -21.70 -2.68 -0.40
C LYS A 81 -21.13 -1.79 0.71
N ILE A 82 -19.83 -1.91 1.02
CA ILE A 82 -19.20 -1.14 2.08
C ILE A 82 -18.38 0.05 1.57
N ARG A 83 -18.24 0.20 0.25
CA ARG A 83 -17.52 1.32 -0.37
C ARG A 83 -17.97 2.71 0.10
N PRO A 84 -19.29 2.99 0.33
CA PRO A 84 -19.69 4.28 0.85
C PRO A 84 -19.07 4.62 2.21
N LEU A 85 -18.69 3.60 2.99
CA LEU A 85 -18.03 3.79 4.29
C LEU A 85 -16.56 4.20 4.15
N TRP A 86 -15.92 3.89 3.02
CA TRP A 86 -14.50 4.19 2.81
C TRP A 86 -14.20 5.68 2.77
N ARG A 87 -15.12 6.52 2.31
CA ARG A 87 -14.97 7.98 2.26
C ARG A 87 -14.65 8.59 3.63
N HIS A 88 -15.16 8.03 4.70
CA HIS A 88 -14.85 8.49 6.06
C HIS A 88 -13.35 8.33 6.39
N TYR A 89 -12.70 7.33 5.81
CA TYR A 89 -11.27 7.07 6.01
C TYR A 89 -10.40 7.88 5.05
N TYR A 90 -10.93 8.32 3.92
CA TYR A 90 -10.21 9.14 2.95
C TYR A 90 -9.99 10.57 3.43
N GLN A 91 -10.89 11.09 4.24
CA GLN A 91 -10.81 12.46 4.75
C GLN A 91 -9.50 12.69 5.52
N ASN A 92 -8.82 13.79 5.19
CA ASN A 92 -7.56 14.20 5.82
C ASN A 92 -6.41 13.18 5.63
N THR A 93 -6.45 12.35 4.60
CA THR A 93 -5.36 11.43 4.23
C THR A 93 -4.30 12.19 3.43
N GLN A 94 -3.04 12.19 3.91
CA GLN A 94 -1.91 12.82 3.23
C GLN A 94 -1.16 11.87 2.32
N GLY A 95 -1.23 10.57 2.58
CA GLY A 95 -0.54 9.56 1.77
C GLY A 95 -1.33 8.27 1.66
N VAL A 96 -1.17 7.63 0.52
CA VAL A 96 -1.71 6.30 0.22
C VAL A 96 -0.55 5.36 -0.03
N ILE A 97 -0.52 4.24 0.67
CA ILE A 97 0.35 3.11 0.38
C ILE A 97 -0.51 2.03 -0.27
N PHE A 98 -0.22 1.73 -1.53
CA PHE A 98 -0.88 0.67 -2.27
C PHE A 98 0.03 -0.55 -2.33
N VAL A 99 -0.40 -1.66 -1.72
CA VAL A 99 0.41 -2.89 -1.64
C VAL A 99 -0.04 -3.87 -2.71
N VAL A 100 0.89 -4.30 -3.54
CA VAL A 100 0.67 -5.24 -4.64
C VAL A 100 1.44 -6.53 -4.37
N ASP A 101 0.80 -7.65 -4.52
CA ASP A 101 1.46 -8.95 -4.61
C ASP A 101 2.13 -9.07 -5.98
N SER A 102 3.46 -8.97 -6.04
CA SER A 102 4.18 -9.06 -7.32
C SER A 102 4.12 -10.45 -7.95
N ASN A 103 3.70 -11.47 -7.21
CA ASN A 103 3.52 -12.82 -7.74
C ASN A 103 2.12 -13.06 -8.31
N ASP A 104 1.17 -12.16 -8.04
CA ASP A 104 -0.21 -12.26 -8.52
C ASP A 104 -0.35 -11.57 -9.88
N GLN A 105 0.10 -12.26 -10.91
CA GLN A 105 0.10 -11.73 -12.28
C GLN A 105 -1.30 -11.69 -12.89
N GLU A 106 -2.24 -12.44 -12.33
CA GLU A 106 -3.60 -12.55 -12.85
C GLU A 106 -4.47 -11.37 -12.44
N ARG A 107 -4.30 -10.87 -11.20
CA ARG A 107 -5.14 -9.79 -10.66
C ARG A 107 -4.50 -8.40 -10.70
N ILE A 108 -3.35 -8.22 -11.35
CA ILE A 108 -2.67 -6.93 -11.35
C ILE A 108 -3.36 -5.89 -12.25
N ASP A 109 -3.82 -6.30 -13.40
CA ASP A 109 -4.48 -5.44 -14.40
C ASP A 109 -5.69 -6.12 -15.04
N ASP A 110 -6.32 -5.41 -15.97
CA ASP A 110 -7.58 -5.81 -16.62
C ASP A 110 -7.35 -6.83 -17.74
N SER A 111 -6.18 -7.48 -17.81
CA SER A 111 -5.86 -8.49 -18.84
C SER A 111 -6.48 -9.86 -18.56
N SER A 112 -7.06 -10.06 -17.38
CA SER A 112 -7.74 -11.28 -16.96
C SER A 112 -9.22 -11.03 -16.68
N ASP A 113 -10.00 -12.10 -16.64
CA ASP A 113 -11.44 -12.06 -16.35
C ASP A 113 -11.80 -11.84 -14.88
N TYR A 114 -10.85 -11.41 -14.06
CA TYR A 114 -11.12 -11.10 -12.66
C TYR A 114 -11.95 -9.81 -12.53
N GLU A 115 -12.99 -9.86 -11.73
CA GLU A 115 -13.96 -8.78 -11.53
C GLU A 115 -13.34 -7.49 -10.96
N HIS A 116 -12.22 -7.61 -10.25
CA HIS A 116 -11.52 -6.47 -9.64
C HIS A 116 -10.01 -6.66 -9.73
N SER A 117 -9.38 -5.94 -10.64
CA SER A 117 -7.93 -5.89 -10.72
C SER A 117 -7.33 -4.88 -9.75
N ALA A 118 -6.06 -5.05 -9.38
CA ALA A 118 -5.33 -4.07 -8.57
C ALA A 118 -5.28 -2.70 -9.24
N LYS A 119 -5.12 -2.66 -10.56
CA LYS A 119 -5.14 -1.42 -11.36
C LYS A 119 -6.49 -0.73 -11.30
N GLU A 120 -7.58 -1.48 -11.47
CA GLU A 120 -8.94 -0.93 -11.41
C GLU A 120 -9.21 -0.32 -10.03
N GLU A 121 -8.91 -1.07 -8.95
CA GLU A 121 -9.13 -0.59 -7.58
C GLU A 121 -8.26 0.64 -7.25
N LEU A 122 -7.00 0.65 -7.68
CA LEU A 122 -6.12 1.81 -7.52
C LEU A 122 -6.67 3.03 -8.27
N THR A 123 -7.06 2.85 -9.52
CA THR A 123 -7.59 3.94 -10.36
C THR A 123 -8.87 4.51 -9.76
N ARG A 124 -9.77 3.64 -9.32
CA ARG A 124 -11.05 4.03 -8.72
C ARG A 124 -10.85 4.81 -7.42
N MET A 125 -9.97 4.31 -6.55
CA MET A 125 -9.67 4.97 -5.29
C MET A 125 -9.03 6.35 -5.49
N LEU A 126 -8.07 6.45 -6.40
CA LEU A 126 -7.38 7.72 -6.67
C LEU A 126 -8.24 8.77 -7.40
N ALA A 127 -9.39 8.36 -7.95
CA ALA A 127 -10.38 9.27 -8.52
C ALA A 127 -11.25 9.95 -7.46
N GLU A 128 -11.20 9.51 -6.21
CA GLU A 128 -11.95 10.15 -5.12
C GLU A 128 -11.36 11.52 -4.78
N ASP A 129 -12.22 12.52 -4.66
CA ASP A 129 -11.81 13.93 -4.41
C ASP A 129 -11.01 14.09 -3.12
N GLU A 130 -11.34 13.33 -2.09
CA GLU A 130 -10.69 13.34 -0.78
C GLU A 130 -9.22 12.90 -0.84
N LEU A 131 -8.84 12.11 -1.86
CA LEU A 131 -7.48 11.62 -2.08
C LEU A 131 -6.72 12.36 -3.18
N ARG A 132 -7.28 13.42 -3.75
CA ARG A 132 -6.67 14.14 -4.88
C ARG A 132 -5.26 14.64 -4.57
N GLU A 133 -5.04 15.17 -3.38
CA GLU A 133 -3.75 15.73 -2.94
C GLU A 133 -2.85 14.69 -2.25
N ALA A 134 -3.33 13.46 -2.05
CA ALA A 134 -2.56 12.43 -1.37
C ALA A 134 -1.42 11.92 -2.26
N VAL A 135 -0.24 11.78 -1.67
CA VAL A 135 0.91 11.17 -2.34
C VAL A 135 0.73 9.65 -2.39
N LEU A 136 1.10 9.04 -3.50
CA LEU A 136 1.00 7.59 -3.68
C LEU A 136 2.37 6.92 -3.52
N LEU A 137 2.45 5.93 -2.65
CA LEU A 137 3.55 4.98 -2.58
C LEU A 137 3.02 3.58 -2.91
N VAL A 138 3.61 2.94 -3.91
CA VAL A 138 3.29 1.56 -4.26
C VAL A 138 4.37 0.64 -3.72
N PHE A 139 3.95 -0.40 -2.99
CA PHE A 139 4.84 -1.49 -2.61
C PHE A 139 4.64 -2.66 -3.56
N ALA A 140 5.62 -2.91 -4.43
CA ALA A 140 5.73 -4.15 -5.19
C ALA A 140 6.26 -5.22 -4.23
N ASN A 141 5.35 -5.84 -3.48
CA ASN A 141 5.67 -6.76 -2.40
C ASN A 141 5.89 -8.18 -2.88
N LYS A 142 6.45 -9.01 -2.01
CA LYS A 142 6.79 -10.42 -2.27
C LYS A 142 7.87 -10.62 -3.34
N GLN A 143 8.81 -9.69 -3.42
CA GLN A 143 9.95 -9.76 -4.34
C GLN A 143 10.92 -10.92 -4.06
N ASP A 144 10.77 -11.59 -2.93
CA ASP A 144 11.47 -12.83 -2.56
C ASP A 144 10.95 -14.06 -3.33
N LEU A 145 9.78 -13.99 -3.94
CA LEU A 145 9.21 -15.10 -4.69
C LEU A 145 9.84 -15.21 -6.09
N PRO A 146 10.12 -16.43 -6.57
CA PRO A 146 10.87 -16.64 -7.82
C PRO A 146 10.14 -16.14 -9.08
N ASN A 147 8.82 -16.09 -9.05
CA ASN A 147 7.98 -15.64 -10.18
C ASN A 147 7.43 -14.22 -9.99
N ALA A 148 7.96 -13.47 -9.02
CA ALA A 148 7.52 -12.10 -8.79
C ALA A 148 7.83 -11.21 -10.02
N MET A 149 6.85 -10.43 -10.42
CA MET A 149 7.03 -9.39 -11.43
C MET A 149 8.08 -8.38 -10.95
N LYS A 150 8.91 -7.92 -11.86
CA LYS A 150 9.86 -6.83 -11.57
C LYS A 150 9.11 -5.52 -11.33
N VAL A 151 9.73 -4.62 -10.57
CA VAL A 151 9.14 -3.31 -10.23
C VAL A 151 8.68 -2.54 -11.47
N ASP A 152 9.48 -2.54 -12.54
CA ASP A 152 9.14 -1.85 -13.79
C ASP A 152 7.91 -2.46 -14.47
N GLU A 153 7.74 -3.77 -14.37
CA GLU A 153 6.57 -4.47 -14.89
C GLU A 153 5.32 -4.12 -14.07
N VAL A 154 5.43 -4.16 -12.73
CA VAL A 154 4.33 -3.76 -11.83
C VAL A 154 3.92 -2.31 -12.13
N SER A 155 4.89 -1.39 -12.25
CA SER A 155 4.64 0.02 -12.57
C SER A 155 3.86 0.20 -13.87
N ARG A 156 4.30 -0.49 -14.93
CA ARG A 156 3.65 -0.41 -16.25
C ARG A 156 2.24 -1.01 -16.22
N ARG A 157 2.06 -2.18 -15.61
CA ARG A 157 0.77 -2.87 -15.57
C ARG A 157 -0.26 -2.11 -14.73
N LEU A 158 0.16 -1.44 -13.66
CA LEU A 158 -0.69 -0.52 -12.88
C LEU A 158 -0.94 0.82 -13.59
N GLY A 159 -0.21 1.15 -14.65
CA GLY A 159 -0.33 2.41 -15.37
C GLY A 159 0.28 3.62 -14.65
N LEU A 160 1.23 3.41 -13.72
CA LEU A 160 1.84 4.49 -12.94
C LEU A 160 2.63 5.46 -13.82
N ASP A 161 3.28 4.95 -14.87
CA ASP A 161 4.05 5.72 -15.86
C ASP A 161 3.19 6.74 -16.63
N GLN A 162 1.88 6.52 -16.71
CA GLN A 162 0.91 7.41 -17.33
C GLN A 162 0.34 8.47 -16.37
N MET A 163 0.59 8.33 -15.08
CA MET A 163 0.03 9.20 -14.05
C MET A 163 0.82 10.51 -13.97
N ARG A 164 0.22 11.63 -14.44
CA ARG A 164 0.90 12.94 -14.53
C ARG A 164 0.54 13.93 -13.42
N ASN A 165 -0.63 13.76 -12.82
CA ASN A 165 -1.20 14.77 -11.91
C ASN A 165 -1.02 14.42 -10.43
N ARG A 166 -0.12 13.49 -10.11
CA ARG A 166 0.09 13.01 -8.74
C ARG A 166 1.56 12.67 -8.53
N GLN A 167 2.06 12.99 -7.34
CA GLN A 167 3.35 12.46 -6.91
C GLN A 167 3.19 10.99 -6.53
N TRP A 168 4.01 10.15 -7.13
CA TRP A 168 4.03 8.74 -6.82
C TRP A 168 5.46 8.17 -6.77
N HIS A 169 5.60 7.08 -6.06
CA HIS A 169 6.82 6.28 -6.03
C HIS A 169 6.46 4.81 -5.95
N ILE A 170 7.30 3.95 -6.52
CA ILE A 170 7.18 2.50 -6.38
C ILE A 170 8.46 1.94 -5.76
N GLN A 171 8.30 1.02 -4.82
CA GLN A 171 9.38 0.40 -4.07
C GLN A 171 9.24 -1.12 -4.08
N ALA A 172 10.31 -1.82 -4.43
CA ALA A 172 10.42 -3.25 -4.20
C ALA A 172 10.41 -3.55 -2.71
N THR A 173 9.58 -4.50 -2.28
CA THR A 173 9.52 -4.92 -0.88
C THR A 173 9.41 -6.44 -0.78
N SER A 174 9.92 -6.96 0.33
CA SER A 174 9.66 -8.32 0.78
C SER A 174 9.37 -8.24 2.27
N ALA A 175 8.12 -8.33 2.66
CA ALA A 175 7.72 -8.21 4.06
C ALA A 175 8.43 -9.22 4.99
N PRO A 176 8.70 -10.48 4.57
CA PRO A 176 9.45 -11.44 5.37
C PRO A 176 10.94 -11.11 5.53
N THR A 177 11.59 -10.57 4.50
CA THR A 177 13.06 -10.39 4.48
C THR A 177 13.51 -8.96 4.76
N GLY A 178 12.65 -7.98 4.60
CA GLY A 178 12.92 -6.54 4.85
C GLY A 178 12.95 -5.70 3.62
#